data_24c3c0b78e3e6b6e8a05b72e20a48906
#
_entry.id   24c3c0b78e3e6b6e8a05b72e20a48906
#
_cell.length_a   1.000
_cell.length_b   1.000
_cell.length_c   1.000
_cell.angle_alpha   90.00
_cell.angle_beta   90.00
_cell.angle_gamma   90.00
#
_symmetry.space_group_name_H-M   'P 1'
#
loop_
_entity.id
_entity.type
_entity.pdbx_description
1 polymer ?
#
loop_
_entity_poly.entity_id
_entity_poly.type
_entity_poly.pdbx_seq_one_letter_code
_entity_poly.pdbx_strand_id
1 'polypeptide(L)'
;MRGARLALTVAMVALLTSSNAAASSTYAQESLDRYFRFEYDVTPSDTRPVVSGYVYNMSPGVPVERMQVSVDSLDGSGSVVGTTSSWVLGGVPPGNRAYFSVRAVPAASYRVQVLFFDWGSRGGSGT
;
A
#
# COMPACT_ATOMS: atom_id res chain seq x y z
N MET A 1 19.23 23.80 -4.83
CA MET A 1 18.73 23.94 -5.78
C MET A 1 18.88 22.92 -6.68
N ARG A 2 19.67 22.80 -7.38
CA ARG A 2 19.76 21.81 -8.24
C ARG A 2 19.66 20.53 -7.58
N GLY A 3 19.99 20.36 -6.39
CA GLY A 3 19.98 19.08 -5.77
C GLY A 3 18.63 18.44 -5.70
N ALA A 4 17.64 19.23 -5.62
CA ALA A 4 16.32 18.67 -5.48
C ALA A 4 15.91 17.88 -6.69
N ARG A 5 16.27 18.35 -7.80
CA ARG A 5 15.86 17.66 -8.95
C ARG A 5 16.54 16.36 -9.09
N LEU A 6 17.75 16.32 -8.72
CA LEU A 6 18.45 15.10 -8.81
C LEU A 6 17.84 14.06 -7.96
N ALA A 7 17.40 14.45 -6.83
CA ALA A 7 16.84 13.51 -5.93
C ALA A 7 15.66 12.83 -6.55
N LEU A 8 14.94 13.55 -7.29
CA LEU A 8 13.80 13.01 -7.89
C LEU A 8 14.15 11.92 -8.84
N THR A 9 15.12 12.17 -9.61
CA THR A 9 15.53 11.22 -10.57
C THR A 9 15.95 9.94 -9.93
N VAL A 10 16.65 10.06 -8.90
CA VAL A 10 17.13 8.88 -8.25
C VAL A 10 16.01 8.05 -7.74
N ALA A 11 15.02 8.69 -7.27
CA ALA A 11 13.91 7.97 -6.73
C ALA A 11 13.34 7.04 -7.76
N MET A 12 13.33 7.47 -8.95
CA MET A 12 12.78 6.64 -9.92
C MET A 12 13.55 5.41 -10.11
N VAL A 13 14.77 5.51 -10.17
CA VAL A 13 15.57 4.35 -10.36
C VAL A 13 15.38 3.39 -9.22
N ALA A 14 15.28 3.92 -8.07
CA ALA A 14 15.16 3.08 -6.93
C ALA A 14 13.96 2.18 -7.00
N LEU A 15 12.99 2.62 -7.66
CA LEU A 15 11.83 1.82 -7.76
C LEU A 15 12.12 0.48 -8.29
N LEU A 16 12.97 0.40 -9.21
CA LEU A 16 13.24 -0.85 -9.81
C LEU A 16 13.86 -1.80 -8.85
N THR A 17 14.78 -1.33 -8.14
CA THR A 17 15.47 -2.24 -7.28
C THR A 17 14.65 -2.63 -6.12
N SER A 18 13.77 -1.79 -5.74
CA SER A 18 13.02 -2.12 -4.56
C SER A 18 12.08 -3.26 -4.82
N SER A 19 11.88 -3.58 -6.03
CA SER A 19 10.95 -4.63 -6.28
C SER A 19 11.34 -5.92 -5.60
N ASN A 20 12.59 -6.08 -5.33
CA ASN A 20 12.91 -7.31 -4.70
C ASN A 20 13.02 -7.13 -3.24
N ALA A 21 12.63 -6.09 -2.71
CA ALA A 21 12.73 -5.94 -1.33
C ALA A 21 11.83 -6.88 -0.69
N ALA A 22 11.92 -6.87 0.45
CA ALA A 22 11.27 -7.72 1.18
C ALA A 22 9.87 -7.83 1.15
N ALA A 23 9.20 -7.01 0.96
CA ALA A 23 7.90 -7.10 1.16
C ALA A 23 7.28 -8.03 0.40
N SER A 24 6.84 -8.93 0.75
CA SER A 24 6.44 -9.80 -0.06
C SER A 24 5.08 -10.12 0.06
N SER A 25 4.32 -9.64 -0.73
CA SER A 25 3.00 -10.10 -0.91
C SER A 25 3.07 -11.44 -1.56
N THR A 26 2.15 -12.28 -1.30
CA THR A 26 2.10 -13.56 -1.96
C THR A 26 1.45 -13.44 -3.31
N TYR A 27 1.10 -12.26 -3.73
CA TYR A 27 0.39 -12.05 -4.98
C TYR A 27 1.27 -11.32 -5.98
N ALA A 28 1.08 -11.58 -7.24
CA ALA A 28 1.81 -10.86 -8.26
C ALA A 28 1.37 -9.41 -8.25
N GLN A 29 2.31 -8.51 -8.34
CA GLN A 29 2.01 -7.10 -8.27
C GLN A 29 1.06 -6.66 -9.38
N GLU A 30 1.22 -7.15 -10.57
CA GLU A 30 0.34 -6.76 -11.62
C GLU A 30 -1.09 -7.21 -11.40
N SER A 31 -1.29 -8.30 -10.70
CA SER A 31 -2.63 -8.73 -10.36
C SER A 31 -3.22 -7.79 -9.33
N LEU A 32 -2.42 -7.39 -8.36
CA LEU A 32 -2.90 -6.48 -7.34
C LEU A 32 -3.26 -5.14 -7.95
N ASP A 33 -2.45 -4.66 -8.88
CA ASP A 33 -2.70 -3.38 -9.52
C ASP A 33 -3.98 -3.39 -10.34
N ARG A 34 -4.37 -4.54 -10.83
CA ARG A 34 -5.59 -4.64 -11.60
C ARG A 34 -6.82 -4.51 -10.73
N TYR A 35 -6.75 -5.00 -9.51
CA TYR A 35 -7.91 -5.02 -8.64
C TYR A 35 -7.93 -3.92 -7.61
N PHE A 36 -6.78 -3.36 -7.25
CA PHE A 36 -6.73 -2.40 -6.16
C PHE A 36 -5.96 -1.15 -6.52
N ARG A 37 -6.44 -0.03 -6.02
CA ARG A 37 -5.78 1.24 -6.23
C ARG A 37 -5.74 1.96 -4.90
N PHE A 38 -4.66 2.67 -4.64
CA PHE A 38 -4.48 3.40 -3.40
C PHE A 38 -4.46 4.90 -3.63
N GLU A 39 -4.99 5.62 -2.66
CA GLU A 39 -4.94 7.05 -2.63
C GLU A 39 -4.56 7.39 -1.22
N TYR A 40 -3.44 7.98 -0.96
CA TYR A 40 -3.00 8.19 0.40
C TYR A 40 -2.14 9.43 0.56
N ASP A 41 -2.04 9.89 1.80
CA ASP A 41 -1.20 11.00 2.20
C ASP A 41 -0.37 10.59 3.39
N VAL A 42 0.72 11.30 3.60
CA VAL A 42 1.56 11.08 4.75
C VAL A 42 1.45 12.27 5.67
N THR A 43 1.04 12.05 6.90
CA THR A 43 0.94 13.10 7.88
C THR A 43 2.14 13.05 8.79
N PRO A 44 2.96 14.08 8.83
CA PRO A 44 4.16 14.07 9.66
C PRO A 44 3.80 14.03 11.13
N SER A 45 4.70 13.50 11.91
CA SER A 45 4.52 13.41 13.34
C SER A 45 5.88 13.45 13.98
N ASP A 46 5.93 13.85 15.24
CA ASP A 46 7.19 13.89 15.97
C ASP A 46 7.79 12.52 16.13
N THR A 47 6.97 11.51 16.19
CA THR A 47 7.47 10.18 16.42
C THR A 47 7.34 9.32 15.19
N ARG A 48 6.14 9.01 14.78
CA ARG A 48 5.94 8.15 13.63
C ARG A 48 4.90 8.78 12.72
N PRO A 49 5.24 9.01 11.48
CA PRO A 49 4.27 9.58 10.55
C PRO A 49 3.12 8.60 10.30
N VAL A 50 2.00 9.14 9.93
CA VAL A 50 0.83 8.33 9.64
C VAL A 50 0.58 8.35 8.15
N VAL A 51 0.52 7.17 7.56
CA VAL A 51 0.17 7.02 6.16
C VAL A 51 -1.29 6.59 6.13
N SER A 52 -2.14 7.41 5.57
CA SER A 52 -3.57 7.11 5.59
C SER A 52 -4.23 7.48 4.28
N GLY A 53 -5.34 6.87 4.01
CA GLY A 53 -6.06 7.13 2.79
C GLY A 53 -7.07 6.05 2.50
N TYR A 54 -7.23 5.76 1.22
CA TYR A 54 -8.23 4.81 0.79
C TYR A 54 -7.66 3.77 -0.13
N VAL A 55 -8.16 2.56 0.01
CA VAL A 55 -7.88 1.50 -0.95
C VAL A 55 -9.18 1.24 -1.69
N TYR A 56 -9.09 1.20 -3.01
CA TYR A 56 -10.26 1.00 -3.86
C TYR A 56 -10.28 -0.42 -4.37
N ASN A 57 -11.46 -1.02 -4.32
CA ASN A 57 -11.67 -2.35 -4.89
C ASN A 57 -12.25 -2.13 -6.29
N MET A 58 -11.44 -2.39 -7.29
CA MET A 58 -11.85 -2.15 -8.67
C MET A 58 -12.65 -3.31 -9.26
N SER A 59 -12.85 -4.34 -8.51
CA SER A 59 -13.65 -5.47 -8.97
C SER A 59 -15.10 -5.05 -9.06
N PRO A 60 -15.77 -5.35 -10.14
CA PRO A 60 -17.15 -4.90 -10.30
C PRO A 60 -18.16 -5.63 -9.46
N GLY A 61 -17.88 -6.77 -8.98
CA GLY A 61 -18.91 -7.51 -8.29
C GLY A 61 -18.49 -8.35 -7.12
N VAL A 62 -17.22 -8.31 -6.76
CA VAL A 62 -16.75 -9.17 -5.69
C VAL A 62 -16.16 -8.33 -4.57
N PRO A 63 -16.69 -8.42 -3.37
CA PRO A 63 -16.15 -7.64 -2.26
C PRO A 63 -14.88 -8.30 -1.72
N VAL A 64 -14.06 -7.50 -1.07
CA VAL A 64 -12.94 -8.01 -0.31
C VAL A 64 -13.43 -8.12 1.12
N GLU A 65 -13.33 -9.29 1.68
CA GLU A 65 -13.81 -9.51 3.02
C GLU A 65 -12.81 -9.10 4.06
N ARG A 66 -11.56 -9.37 3.83
CA ARG A 66 -10.49 -8.97 4.73
C ARG A 66 -9.31 -8.50 3.92
N MET A 67 -8.64 -7.48 4.40
CA MET A 67 -7.46 -6.98 3.72
C MET A 67 -6.46 -6.45 4.73
N GLN A 68 -5.20 -6.72 4.49
CA GLN A 68 -4.11 -6.14 5.25
C GLN A 68 -3.26 -5.32 4.31
N VAL A 69 -2.99 -4.08 4.70
CA VAL A 69 -2.21 -3.15 3.91
C VAL A 69 -0.83 -3.01 4.55
N SER A 70 0.18 -2.94 3.76
CA SER A 70 1.55 -2.82 4.22
C SER A 70 2.14 -1.51 3.71
N VAL A 71 2.91 -0.86 4.56
CA VAL A 71 3.62 0.35 4.20
C VAL A 71 5.10 0.10 4.38
N ASP A 72 5.84 0.19 3.30
CA ASP A 72 7.29 0.08 3.36
C ASP A 72 7.85 1.49 3.46
N SER A 73 8.75 1.69 4.41
CA SER A 73 9.43 2.96 4.59
C SER A 73 10.74 2.86 3.83
N LEU A 74 11.00 3.81 2.96
CA LEU A 74 12.13 3.76 2.05
C LEU A 74 13.09 4.91 2.32
N ASP A 75 14.37 4.60 2.34
CA ASP A 75 15.37 5.66 2.55
C ASP A 75 15.63 6.37 1.22
N GLY A 76 16.58 7.28 1.21
CA GLY A 76 16.84 8.09 0.03
C GLY A 76 17.33 7.30 -1.17
N SER A 77 17.80 6.10 -0.96
CA SER A 77 18.24 5.27 -2.06
C SER A 77 17.15 4.29 -2.50
N GLY A 78 16.03 4.29 -1.84
CA GLY A 78 14.94 3.39 -2.19
C GLY A 78 14.98 2.07 -1.46
N SER A 79 15.87 1.94 -0.49
CA SER A 79 15.94 0.69 0.27
C SER A 79 14.91 0.69 1.37
N VAL A 80 14.36 -0.46 1.66
CA VAL A 80 13.36 -0.58 2.72
C VAL A 80 14.05 -0.55 4.07
N VAL A 81 13.67 0.42 4.88
CA VAL A 81 14.22 0.54 6.22
C VAL A 81 13.21 0.17 7.30
N GLY A 82 12.01 -0.14 6.91
CA GLY A 82 11.00 -0.60 7.86
C GLY A 82 9.73 -0.95 7.12
N THR A 83 8.93 -1.80 7.73
CA THR A 83 7.64 -2.19 7.16
C THR A 83 6.62 -2.27 8.29
N THR A 84 5.46 -1.72 8.06
CA THR A 84 4.40 -1.76 9.04
C THR A 84 3.12 -2.15 8.33
N SER A 85 2.28 -2.93 8.95
CA SER A 85 1.05 -3.33 8.31
C SER A 85 -0.14 -3.09 9.24
N SER A 86 -1.31 -3.08 8.65
CA SER A 86 -2.53 -2.86 9.41
C SER A 86 -3.69 -3.46 8.66
N TRP A 87 -4.71 -3.89 9.40
CA TRP A 87 -5.91 -4.43 8.79
C TRP A 87 -6.84 -3.30 8.39
N VAL A 88 -7.51 -3.49 7.26
CA VAL A 88 -8.55 -2.58 6.83
C VAL A 88 -9.83 -3.06 7.48
N LEU A 89 -10.44 -2.20 8.26
CA LEU A 89 -11.62 -2.61 9.00
C LEU A 89 -12.82 -2.71 8.08
N GLY A 90 -13.53 -3.81 8.18
CA GLY A 90 -14.79 -3.98 7.46
C GLY A 90 -14.66 -4.38 6.01
N GLY A 91 -13.48 -4.65 5.54
CA GLY A 91 -13.32 -5.06 4.17
C GLY A 91 -13.50 -3.92 3.17
N VAL A 92 -13.56 -4.25 1.90
CA VAL A 92 -13.69 -3.25 0.85
C VAL A 92 -14.80 -3.68 -0.12
N PRO A 93 -15.90 -2.97 -0.16
CA PRO A 93 -17.00 -3.34 -1.05
C PRO A 93 -16.61 -3.23 -2.52
N PRO A 94 -17.28 -3.96 -3.39
CA PRO A 94 -16.93 -3.93 -4.80
C PRO A 94 -17.21 -2.56 -5.40
N GLY A 95 -16.29 -2.08 -6.21
CA GLY A 95 -16.45 -0.78 -6.83
C GLY A 95 -16.41 0.38 -5.86
N ASN A 96 -15.93 0.15 -4.66
CA ASN A 96 -15.93 1.17 -3.63
C ASN A 96 -14.58 1.18 -2.94
N ARG A 97 -14.49 1.87 -1.82
CA ARG A 97 -13.23 2.06 -1.14
C ARG A 97 -13.37 1.89 0.35
N ALA A 98 -12.25 1.71 1.02
CA ALA A 98 -12.21 1.66 2.47
C ALA A 98 -11.01 2.45 2.97
N TYR A 99 -11.15 3.00 4.14
CA TYR A 99 -10.12 3.83 4.74
C TYR A 99 -9.09 2.95 5.44
N PHE A 100 -7.84 3.36 5.37
CA PHE A 100 -6.79 2.71 6.13
C PHE A 100 -5.88 3.76 6.75
N SER A 101 -5.19 3.39 7.81
CA SER A 101 -4.27 4.29 8.49
C SER A 101 -3.18 3.44 9.12
N VAL A 102 -1.94 3.76 8.83
CA VAL A 102 -0.80 2.98 9.32
C VAL A 102 0.26 3.93 9.85
N ARG A 103 0.78 3.63 11.03
CA ARG A 103 1.88 4.41 11.57
C ARG A 103 3.16 3.80 11.03
N ALA A 104 3.90 4.58 10.27
CA ALA A 104 5.07 4.06 9.58
C ALA A 104 6.36 4.46 10.25
N VAL A 105 7.42 3.77 9.92
CA VAL A 105 8.75 4.13 10.37
C VAL A 105 9.17 5.37 9.58
N PRO A 106 9.70 6.40 10.23
CA PRO A 106 10.09 7.61 9.49
C PRO A 106 11.11 7.31 8.40
N ALA A 107 10.90 7.88 7.25
CA ALA A 107 11.78 7.62 6.12
C ALA A 107 11.62 8.71 5.06
N ALA A 108 12.36 8.59 3.99
CA ALA A 108 12.31 9.59 2.93
C ALA A 108 11.04 9.44 2.09
N SER A 109 10.57 8.24 1.92
CA SER A 109 9.33 8.02 1.17
C SER A 109 8.68 6.73 1.61
N TYR A 110 7.48 6.47 1.10
CA TYR A 110 6.70 5.32 1.54
C TYR A 110 6.04 4.65 0.35
N ARG A 111 5.90 3.35 0.45
CA ARG A 111 5.22 2.58 -0.58
C ARG A 111 4.10 1.78 0.08
N VAL A 112 2.89 1.93 -0.42
CA VAL A 112 1.72 1.28 0.13
C VAL A 112 1.33 0.13 -0.79
N GLN A 113 1.06 -1.01 -0.22
CA GLN A 113 0.66 -2.16 -1.04
C GLN A 113 -0.23 -3.10 -0.26
N VAL A 114 -0.87 -3.99 -0.96
CA VAL A 114 -1.71 -5.01 -0.34
C VAL A 114 -0.81 -6.14 0.10
N LEU A 115 -0.86 -6.47 1.37
CA LEU A 115 -0.09 -7.58 1.90
C LEU A 115 -0.90 -8.87 1.84
N PHE A 116 -2.18 -8.77 2.11
CA PHE A 116 -3.04 -9.93 2.16
C PHE A 116 -4.47 -9.51 1.88
N PHE A 117 -5.23 -10.34 1.21
CA PHE A 117 -6.65 -10.10 1.07
C PHE A 117 -7.39 -11.40 0.79
N ASP A 118 -8.68 -11.41 1.14
CA ASP A 118 -9.59 -12.51 0.83
C ASP A 118 -10.79 -11.94 0.10
N TRP A 119 -11.11 -12.56 -1.02
CA TRP A 119 -12.36 -12.20 -1.69
C TRP A 119 -13.52 -12.72 -0.88
N GLY A 120 -14.57 -11.94 -0.79
CA GLY A 120 -15.76 -12.37 -0.11
C GLY A 120 -16.63 -13.21 -1.03
N SER A 121 -17.59 -13.86 -0.44
CA SER A 121 -18.51 -14.65 -1.21
C SER A 121 -19.47 -13.74 -1.84
N ARG A 122 -19.87 -14.02 -3.07
CA ARG A 122 -20.85 -13.25 -3.60
C ARG A 122 -22.09 -13.89 -3.39
N GLY A 123 -22.98 -13.24 -3.19
CA GLY A 123 -24.19 -13.77 -3.13
C GLY A 123 -24.34 -14.80 -2.15
N GLY A 124 -24.34 -14.78 -1.33
CA GLY A 124 -24.53 -15.67 -0.43
C GLY A 124 -24.27 -16.96 -0.74
N SER A 125 -23.86 -17.07 -1.46
CA SER A 125 -23.60 -18.20 -1.80
C SER A 125 -23.18 -18.92 -0.89
N GLY A 126 -23.08 -18.91 -0.61
CA GLY A 126 -22.72 -19.56 0.05
C GLY A 126 -23.33 -20.06 0.70
N THR A 127 -23.64 -19.89 0.75
CA THR A 127 -24.06 -20.31 1.28
C THR A 127 -24.31 -20.76 1.22
#